data_ec9e7c492975b6c6b32093b4069a9ed6
#
_entry.id   ec9e7c492975b6c6b32093b4069a9ed6
#
_cell.length_a   1.000
_cell.length_b   1.000
_cell.length_c   1.000
_cell.angle_alpha   90.00
_cell.angle_beta   90.00
_cell.angle_gamma   90.00
#
_symmetry.space_group_name_H-M   'P 1'
#
loop_
_entity.id
_entity.type
_entity.pdbx_description
1 polymer ?
#
loop_
_entity_poly.entity_id
_entity_poly.type
_entity_poly.pdbx_seq_one_letter_code
_entity_poly.pdbx_strand_id
1 'polypeptide(L)'
;MENLDLVVLRALRDWRQAGKRALLATVARTWGSSPRPIGSIMAMCEDGSVVGSVSGGCIEDDLVFRFSQAYAGNPEQEEMPHGPPRFLKYGIK
;
A
#
# COMPACT_ATOMS: atom_id res chain seq x y z
N MET A 1 1.12 -14.47 -19.89
CA MET A 1 0.99 -14.37 -18.44
C MET A 1 1.28 -12.94 -18.01
N GLU A 2 0.40 -12.36 -17.20
CA GLU A 2 0.61 -11.00 -16.76
C GLU A 2 1.66 -10.95 -15.65
N ASN A 3 2.49 -9.93 -15.73
CA ASN A 3 3.42 -9.60 -14.66
C ASN A 3 2.61 -8.94 -13.53
N LEU A 4 2.76 -9.42 -12.30
CA LEU A 4 2.02 -8.88 -11.16
C LEU A 4 2.31 -7.39 -10.94
N ASP A 5 3.55 -6.97 -11.14
CA ASP A 5 3.91 -5.55 -11.00
C ASP A 5 3.15 -4.69 -12.02
N LEU A 6 2.95 -5.19 -13.23
CA LEU A 6 2.16 -4.48 -14.22
C LEU A 6 0.71 -4.34 -13.79
N VAL A 7 0.15 -5.40 -13.20
CA VAL A 7 -1.23 -5.34 -12.69
C VAL A 7 -1.35 -4.26 -11.62
N VAL A 8 -0.38 -4.20 -10.71
CA VAL A 8 -0.35 -3.18 -9.65
C VAL A 8 -0.27 -1.77 -10.24
N LEU A 9 0.65 -1.57 -11.17
CA LEU A 9 0.86 -0.25 -11.76
C LEU A 9 -0.33 0.21 -12.60
N ARG A 10 -0.98 -0.73 -13.28
CA ARG A 10 -2.21 -0.40 -14.04
C ARG A 10 -3.33 0.01 -13.11
N ALA A 11 -3.49 -0.68 -11.99
CA ALA A 11 -4.51 -0.31 -11.01
C ALA A 11 -4.25 1.11 -10.49
N LEU A 12 -3.01 1.40 -10.12
CA LEU A 12 -2.62 2.72 -9.66
C LEU A 12 -2.95 3.79 -10.69
N ARG A 13 -2.58 3.56 -11.95
CA ARG A 13 -2.85 4.47 -13.04
C ARG A 13 -4.36 4.71 -13.19
N ASP A 14 -5.13 3.63 -13.20
CA ASP A 14 -6.58 3.72 -13.44
C ASP A 14 -7.27 4.51 -12.33
N TRP A 15 -6.88 4.29 -11.08
CA TRP A 15 -7.43 5.06 -9.97
C TRP A 15 -7.10 6.55 -10.12
N ARG A 16 -5.87 6.86 -10.46
CA ARG A 16 -5.47 8.26 -10.62
C ARG A 16 -6.17 8.93 -11.79
N GLN A 17 -6.35 8.20 -12.89
CA GLN A 17 -7.11 8.74 -14.03
C GLN A 17 -8.58 8.96 -13.69
N ALA A 18 -9.11 8.20 -12.75
CA ALA A 18 -10.48 8.38 -12.28
C ALA A 18 -10.60 9.50 -11.23
N GLY A 19 -9.50 10.20 -10.94
CA GLY A 19 -9.51 11.29 -9.96
C GLY A 19 -9.41 10.83 -8.51
N LYS A 20 -9.10 9.57 -8.26
CA LYS A 20 -8.97 9.05 -6.91
C LYS A 20 -7.54 9.18 -6.42
N ARG A 21 -7.40 9.35 -5.11
CA ARG A 21 -6.09 9.30 -4.48
C ARG A 21 -5.67 7.85 -4.31
N ALA A 22 -4.38 7.59 -4.49
CA ALA A 22 -3.84 6.26 -4.36
C ALA A 22 -2.39 6.33 -3.94
N LEU A 23 -1.90 5.25 -3.33
CA LEU A 23 -0.49 5.15 -2.96
C LEU A 23 0.11 3.88 -3.50
N LEU A 24 1.43 3.91 -3.67
CA LEU A 24 2.23 2.74 -4.02
C LEU A 24 3.17 2.46 -2.86
N ALA A 25 3.15 1.24 -2.38
CA ALA A 25 4.05 0.82 -1.31
C ALA A 25 5.02 -0.21 -1.86
N THR A 26 6.28 -0.12 -1.43
CA THR A 26 7.33 -1.02 -1.87
C THR A 26 8.08 -1.53 -0.64
N VAL A 27 8.41 -2.81 -0.65
CA VAL A 27 9.27 -3.38 0.39
C VAL A 27 10.69 -2.90 0.10
N ALA A 28 11.20 -2.00 0.94
CA ALA A 28 12.53 -1.43 0.78
C ALA A 28 13.59 -2.20 1.56
N ARG A 29 13.21 -2.81 2.69
CA ARG A 29 14.13 -3.53 3.54
C ARG A 29 13.34 -4.50 4.41
N THR A 30 13.94 -5.66 4.67
CA THR A 30 13.32 -6.68 5.52
C THR A 30 14.25 -7.05 6.66
N TRP A 31 13.65 -7.54 7.77
CA TRP A 31 14.38 -8.07 8.90
C TRP A 31 13.80 -9.42 9.25
N GLY A 32 14.68 -10.40 9.52
CA GLY A 32 14.24 -11.73 9.86
C GLY A 32 13.40 -12.33 8.76
N SER A 33 12.37 -13.07 9.14
CA SER A 33 11.45 -13.67 8.19
C SER A 33 10.51 -12.60 7.64
N SER A 34 10.46 -12.49 6.34
CA SER A 34 9.48 -11.62 5.69
C SER A 34 8.76 -12.45 4.62
N PRO A 35 7.42 -12.38 4.56
CA PRO A 35 6.70 -13.13 3.55
C PRO A 35 6.88 -12.59 2.14
N ARG A 36 7.37 -11.37 1.99
CA ARG A 36 7.57 -10.79 0.67
C ARG A 36 8.97 -10.23 0.52
N PRO A 37 9.61 -10.45 -0.63
CA PRO A 37 10.97 -9.99 -0.84
C PRO A 37 11.04 -8.48 -1.07
N ILE A 38 12.25 -7.96 -0.90
CA ILE A 38 12.55 -6.56 -1.25
C ILE A 38 12.14 -6.32 -2.71
N GLY A 39 11.52 -5.19 -2.96
CA GLY A 39 11.03 -4.84 -4.28
C GLY A 39 9.58 -5.23 -4.55
N SER A 40 8.97 -6.03 -3.67
CA SER A 40 7.55 -6.33 -3.79
C SER A 40 6.74 -5.04 -3.67
N ILE A 41 5.68 -4.92 -4.46
CA ILE A 41 4.87 -3.71 -4.48
C ILE A 41 3.39 -4.00 -4.30
N MET A 42 2.68 -3.01 -3.78
CA MET A 42 1.23 -3.01 -3.74
C MET A 42 0.73 -1.59 -3.98
N ALA A 43 -0.47 -1.47 -4.50
CA ALA A 43 -1.14 -0.18 -4.65
C ALA A 43 -2.43 -0.20 -3.84
N MET A 44 -2.76 0.94 -3.25
CA MET A 44 -3.98 1.08 -2.46
C MET A 44 -4.70 2.35 -2.89
N CYS A 45 -6.00 2.21 -3.08
CA CYS A 45 -6.87 3.34 -3.41
C CYS A 45 -7.46 3.94 -2.12
N GLU A 46 -7.84 5.18 -2.20
CA GLU A 46 -8.46 5.87 -1.06
C GLU A 46 -9.72 5.19 -0.55
N ASP A 47 -10.39 4.41 -1.38
CA ASP A 47 -11.59 3.67 -0.98
C ASP A 47 -11.29 2.36 -0.27
N GLY A 48 -10.02 2.00 -0.14
CA GLY A 48 -9.60 0.78 0.54
C GLY A 48 -9.29 -0.38 -0.38
N SER A 49 -9.46 -0.21 -1.69
CA SER A 49 -9.10 -1.27 -2.65
C SER A 49 -7.59 -1.46 -2.67
N VAL A 50 -7.14 -2.72 -2.75
CA VAL A 50 -5.72 -3.07 -2.72
C VAL A 50 -5.41 -4.04 -3.86
N VAL A 51 -4.28 -3.83 -4.52
CA VAL A 51 -3.75 -4.74 -5.54
C VAL A 51 -2.28 -4.96 -5.23
N GLY A 52 -1.84 -6.21 -5.29
CA GLY A 52 -0.48 -6.57 -4.94
C GLY A 52 -0.32 -6.84 -3.46
N SER A 53 0.92 -7.02 -3.01
CA SER A 53 1.17 -7.37 -1.61
C SER A 53 2.59 -7.03 -1.21
N VAL A 54 2.76 -6.57 0.03
CA VAL A 54 4.08 -6.33 0.62
C VAL A 54 4.31 -7.18 1.86
N SER A 55 3.27 -7.84 2.39
CA SER A 55 3.42 -8.59 3.64
C SER A 55 2.60 -9.87 3.71
N GLY A 56 1.66 -10.05 2.81
CA GLY A 56 0.73 -11.17 2.88
C GLY A 56 -0.54 -10.85 3.69
N GLY A 57 -0.75 -9.59 4.07
CA GLY A 57 -2.02 -9.16 4.67
C GLY A 57 -1.91 -8.17 5.81
N CYS A 58 -0.92 -8.36 6.70
CA CYS A 58 -0.87 -7.54 7.93
C CYS A 58 -0.59 -6.07 7.68
N ILE A 59 0.41 -5.79 6.86
CA ILE A 59 0.77 -4.40 6.57
C ILE A 59 -0.29 -3.75 5.69
N GLU A 60 -0.80 -4.49 4.73
CA GLU A 60 -1.86 -4.00 3.86
C GLU A 60 -3.07 -3.58 4.67
N ASP A 61 -3.48 -4.41 5.63
CA ASP A 61 -4.62 -4.10 6.49
C ASP A 61 -4.38 -2.83 7.30
N ASP A 62 -3.17 -2.66 7.83
CA ASP A 62 -2.81 -1.46 8.58
C ASP A 62 -2.84 -0.21 7.69
N LEU A 63 -2.34 -0.33 6.46
CA LEU A 63 -2.35 0.79 5.52
C LEU A 63 -3.78 1.19 5.17
N VAL A 64 -4.66 0.21 4.95
CA VAL A 64 -6.07 0.48 4.69
C VAL A 64 -6.69 1.19 5.90
N PHE A 65 -6.40 0.72 7.10
CA PHE A 65 -6.94 1.29 8.33
C PHE A 65 -6.49 2.74 8.51
N ARG A 66 -5.23 3.01 8.27
CA ARG A 66 -4.65 4.34 8.54
C ARG A 66 -4.94 5.37 7.46
N PHE A 67 -4.90 4.97 6.19
CA PHE A 67 -4.87 5.92 5.09
C PHE A 67 -6.10 5.91 4.20
N SER A 68 -6.90 4.86 4.22
CA SER A 68 -8.07 4.82 3.34
C SER A 68 -9.31 5.36 4.04
N GLN A 69 -10.33 5.62 3.25
CA GLN A 69 -11.61 6.09 3.78
C GLN A 69 -12.50 4.93 4.25
N ALA A 70 -12.05 3.70 4.08
CA ALA A 70 -12.82 2.54 4.53
C ALA A 70 -13.06 2.56 6.04
N TYR A 71 -12.15 3.14 6.80
CA TYR A 71 -12.27 3.26 8.25
C TYR A 71 -12.20 4.73 8.67
N ALA A 72 -12.80 5.60 7.90
CA ALA A 72 -12.79 7.03 8.17
C ALA A 72 -13.39 7.31 9.54
N GLY A 73 -12.79 8.26 10.26
CA GLY A 73 -13.24 8.62 11.60
C GLY A 73 -12.54 7.90 12.72
N ASN A 74 -11.67 6.91 12.43
CA ASN A 74 -10.90 6.27 13.48
C ASN A 74 -9.83 7.24 14.02
N PRO A 75 -9.42 7.10 15.30
CA PRO A 75 -8.45 8.05 15.89
C PRO A 75 -7.08 8.03 15.21
N GLU A 76 -6.75 6.96 14.47
CA GLU A 76 -5.46 6.85 13.81
C GLU A 76 -5.52 7.21 12.32
N GLN A 77 -6.65 7.73 11.87
CA GLN A 77 -6.83 8.09 10.47
C GLN A 77 -5.80 9.16 10.08
N GLU A 78 -5.12 8.92 8.98
CA GLU A 78 -4.14 9.85 8.43
C GLU A 78 -4.54 10.22 7.02
N GLU A 79 -4.03 11.36 6.57
CA GLU A 79 -4.22 11.77 5.20
C GLU A 79 -3.42 10.86 4.27
N MET A 80 -3.98 10.56 3.11
CA MET A 80 -3.26 9.78 2.10
C MET A 80 -1.94 10.46 1.80
N PRO A 81 -0.82 9.73 1.84
CA PRO A 81 0.48 10.35 1.57
C PRO A 81 0.53 10.98 0.18
N HIS A 82 1.19 12.12 0.10
CA HIS A 82 1.45 12.79 -1.17
C HIS A 82 2.80 13.49 -1.04
N GLY A 83 3.45 13.73 -2.17
CA GLY A 83 4.79 14.32 -2.17
C GLY A 83 5.88 13.26 -2.06
N PRO A 84 6.99 13.54 -1.38
CA PRO A 84 8.12 12.61 -1.31
C PRO A 84 7.75 11.31 -0.62
N PRO A 85 8.43 10.21 -0.96
CA PRO A 85 8.17 8.92 -0.30
C PRO A 85 8.43 8.98 1.20
N ARG A 86 7.64 8.21 1.95
CA ARG A 86 7.83 8.04 3.38
C ARG A 86 8.26 6.62 3.66
N PHE A 87 9.10 6.45 4.67
CA PHE A 87 9.47 5.13 5.16
C PHE A 87 8.61 4.79 6.35
N LEU A 88 7.96 3.63 6.29
CA LEU A 88 7.21 3.08 7.41
C LEU A 88 7.91 1.81 7.86
N LYS A 89 8.03 1.64 9.16
CA LYS A 89 8.72 0.49 9.73
C LYS A 89 7.71 -0.39 10.44
N TYR A 90 7.71 -1.65 10.08
CA TYR A 90 6.84 -2.65 10.67
C TYR A 90 7.67 -3.80 11.21
N GLY A 91 7.11 -4.51 12.18
CA GLY A 91 7.69 -5.73 12.64
C GLY A 91 8.28 -5.63 14.04
N ILE A 92 9.10 -6.59 14.35
CA ILE A 92 9.68 -6.74 15.68
C ILE A 92 10.87 -5.79 15.82
N LYS A 93 10.95 -5.20 16.98
CA LYS A 93 12.10 -4.36 17.31
C LYS A 93 13.24 -5.16 17.86
#